data_3d5af9d3116249f3a371ba9df21a2566
#
_entry.id   3d5af9d3116249f3a371ba9df21a2566
#
_cell.length_a   1.000
_cell.length_b   1.000
_cell.length_c   1.000
_cell.angle_alpha   90.00
_cell.angle_beta   90.00
_cell.angle_gamma   90.00
#
_symmetry.space_group_name_H-M   'P 1'
#
loop_
_entity.id
_entity.type
_entity.pdbx_description
1 polymer ?
#
loop_
_entity_poly.entity_id
_entity_poly.type
_entity_poly.pdbx_seq_one_letter_code
_entity_poly.pdbx_strand_id
1 'polypeptide(L)'
;MKTNNKPFGESFKDHFDVGDLVTWRLYSSDALTGALNPRQMTGVITDIYLRLSAGRKVWFAKVFEATSGQFYNMSLMTLSLLKD
;
A
#
# COMPACT_ATOMS: atom_id res chain seq x y z
N MET A 1 -1.39 18.23 -27.67
CA MET A 1 -1.53 18.05 -26.23
C MET A 1 -0.68 16.89 -25.74
N LYS A 2 -0.03 17.12 -24.68
CA LYS A 2 0.85 16.11 -24.13
C LYS A 2 0.10 15.06 -23.31
N THR A 3 0.31 13.82 -23.63
CA THR A 3 -0.28 12.74 -22.86
C THR A 3 0.62 12.45 -21.67
N ASN A 4 0.02 12.37 -20.50
CA ASN A 4 0.76 12.03 -19.31
C ASN A 4 0.87 10.52 -19.21
N ASN A 5 2.07 9.99 -19.44
CA ASN A 5 2.32 8.56 -19.41
C ASN A 5 2.91 8.08 -18.11
N LYS A 6 2.90 8.91 -17.08
CA LYS A 6 3.46 8.52 -15.81
C LYS A 6 2.63 7.42 -15.18
N PRO A 7 3.29 6.43 -14.54
CA PRO A 7 2.58 5.39 -13.83
C PRO A 7 1.70 5.95 -12.73
N PHE A 8 0.63 5.24 -12.46
CA PHE A 8 -0.28 5.61 -11.39
C PHE A 8 0.45 5.51 -10.04
N GLY A 9 0.34 6.54 -9.23
CA GLY A 9 1.04 6.60 -7.96
C GLY A 9 2.45 7.16 -8.06
N GLU A 10 2.83 7.69 -9.22
CA GLU A 10 4.17 8.25 -9.43
C GLU A 10 4.49 9.37 -8.43
N SER A 11 3.51 10.20 -8.12
CA SER A 11 3.70 11.28 -7.15
C SER A 11 3.93 10.77 -5.74
N PHE A 12 3.55 9.54 -5.45
CA PHE A 12 3.75 8.93 -4.14
C PHE A 12 5.09 8.20 -4.03
N LYS A 13 5.67 7.81 -5.15
CA LYS A 13 6.90 7.05 -5.16
C LYS A 13 8.03 7.80 -4.45
N ASP A 14 8.11 9.10 -4.62
CA ASP A 14 9.16 9.91 -4.02
C ASP A 14 9.01 10.09 -2.52
N HIS A 15 7.85 9.70 -1.97
CA HIS A 15 7.58 9.82 -0.54
C HIS A 15 7.89 8.55 0.23
N PHE A 16 8.20 7.46 -0.48
CA PHE A 16 8.42 6.16 0.14
C PHE A 16 9.74 5.56 -0.31
N ASP A 17 10.42 4.92 0.62
CA ASP A 17 11.65 4.19 0.35
C ASP A 17 11.58 2.81 0.98
N VAL A 18 12.35 1.89 0.43
CA VAL A 18 12.54 0.59 1.07
C VAL A 18 13.12 0.83 2.46
N GLY A 19 12.53 0.17 3.46
CA GLY A 19 12.91 0.34 4.85
C GLY A 19 12.01 1.26 5.63
N ASP A 20 11.12 1.97 4.95
CA ASP A 20 10.19 2.87 5.63
C ASP A 20 9.12 2.09 6.40
N LEU A 21 8.78 2.61 7.57
CA LEU A 21 7.63 2.14 8.33
C LEU A 21 6.37 2.79 7.77
N VAL A 22 5.39 1.97 7.46
CA VAL A 22 4.14 2.44 6.86
C VAL A 22 2.96 1.83 7.58
N THR A 23 1.81 2.45 7.39
CA THR A 23 0.57 1.97 7.95
C THR A 23 -0.51 2.00 6.88
N TRP A 24 -1.48 1.11 7.01
CA TRP A 24 -2.64 1.05 6.13
C TRP A 24 -3.82 0.51 6.92
N ARG A 25 -5.00 0.61 6.35
CA ARG A 25 -6.21 0.12 7.00
C ARG A 25 -6.75 -1.09 6.28
N LEU A 26 -7.09 -2.09 7.06
CA LEU A 26 -7.73 -3.28 6.57
C LEU A 26 -9.13 -3.34 7.18
N TYR A 27 -10.13 -3.57 6.34
CA TYR A 27 -11.51 -3.64 6.80
C TYR A 27 -11.96 -5.08 6.78
N SER A 28 -12.55 -5.51 7.90
CA SER A 28 -13.16 -6.82 7.99
C SER A 28 -14.62 -6.65 8.35
N SER A 29 -15.46 -7.56 7.86
CA SER A 29 -16.89 -7.53 8.09
C SER A 29 -17.24 -8.47 9.23
N ASP A 30 -18.06 -8.00 10.16
CA ASP A 30 -18.60 -8.85 11.21
C ASP A 30 -19.73 -9.69 10.61
N ALA A 31 -19.62 -11.00 10.71
CA ALA A 31 -20.59 -11.92 10.13
C ALA A 31 -21.96 -11.79 10.75
N LEU A 32 -22.04 -11.37 12.01
CA LEU A 32 -23.32 -11.29 12.73
C LEU A 32 -24.01 -9.96 12.49
N THR A 33 -23.27 -8.87 12.46
CA THR A 33 -23.86 -7.53 12.38
C THR A 33 -23.71 -6.89 11.01
N GLY A 34 -22.80 -7.40 10.18
CA GLY A 34 -22.45 -6.78 8.91
C GLY A 34 -21.63 -5.52 9.06
N ALA A 35 -21.25 -5.16 10.28
CA ALA A 35 -20.47 -3.95 10.51
C ALA A 35 -19.05 -4.10 9.99
N LEU A 36 -18.50 -3.02 9.45
CA LEU A 36 -17.12 -2.98 9.01
C LEU A 36 -16.24 -2.54 10.17
N ASN A 37 -15.23 -3.37 10.48
CA ASN A 37 -14.30 -3.08 11.55
C ASN A 37 -12.94 -2.74 10.95
N PRO A 38 -12.52 -1.48 11.03
CA PRO A 38 -11.21 -1.10 10.53
C PRO A 38 -10.11 -1.58 11.47
N ARG A 39 -9.06 -2.12 10.90
CA ARG A 39 -7.86 -2.49 11.63
C ARG A 39 -6.70 -1.73 11.03
N GLN A 40 -5.94 -1.06 11.88
CA GLN A 40 -4.73 -0.39 11.44
C GLN A 40 -3.59 -1.38 11.43
N MET A 41 -2.97 -1.51 10.26
CA MET A 41 -1.84 -2.40 10.07
C MET A 41 -0.57 -1.57 9.96
N THR A 42 0.54 -2.15 10.37
CA THR A 42 1.83 -1.49 10.32
C THR A 42 2.85 -2.47 9.78
N GLY A 43 3.74 -1.98 8.93
CA GLY A 43 4.77 -2.83 8.37
C GLY A 43 5.94 -2.03 7.83
N VAL A 44 6.88 -2.76 7.23
CA VAL A 44 8.08 -2.19 6.64
C VAL A 44 8.08 -2.47 5.15
N ILE A 45 8.35 -1.45 4.35
CA ILE A 45 8.48 -1.63 2.90
C ILE A 45 9.75 -2.41 2.62
N THR A 46 9.60 -3.55 1.94
CA THR A 46 10.75 -4.37 1.54
C THR A 46 11.07 -4.23 0.07
N ASP A 47 10.11 -3.76 -0.73
CA ASP A 47 10.32 -3.58 -2.16
C ASP A 47 9.31 -2.56 -2.70
N ILE A 48 9.72 -1.82 -3.72
CA ILE A 48 8.85 -0.90 -4.45
C ILE A 48 9.00 -1.22 -5.92
N TYR A 49 7.90 -1.46 -6.60
CA TYR A 49 7.96 -1.93 -7.98
C TYR A 49 6.74 -1.49 -8.78
N LEU A 50 6.88 -1.54 -10.10
CA LEU A 50 5.78 -1.26 -11.02
C LEU A 50 5.05 -2.53 -11.34
N ARG A 51 3.72 -2.43 -11.42
CA ARG A 51 2.88 -3.56 -11.78
C ARG A 51 1.80 -3.09 -12.74
N LEU A 52 1.46 -3.95 -13.69
CA LEU A 52 0.31 -3.71 -14.56
C LEU A 52 -0.96 -4.12 -13.84
N SER A 53 -1.88 -3.17 -13.75
CA SER A 53 -3.17 -3.42 -13.12
C SER A 53 -4.24 -2.79 -14.00
N ALA A 54 -5.13 -3.61 -14.53
CA ALA A 54 -6.20 -3.17 -15.44
C ALA A 54 -5.66 -2.36 -16.62
N GLY A 55 -4.55 -2.81 -17.21
CA GLY A 55 -3.95 -2.16 -18.37
C GLY A 55 -3.16 -0.91 -18.06
N ARG A 56 -2.96 -0.58 -16.77
CA ARG A 56 -2.22 0.60 -16.36
C ARG A 56 -1.03 0.21 -15.50
N LYS A 57 0.04 1.00 -15.61
CA LYS A 57 1.18 0.83 -14.72
C LYS A 57 0.89 1.52 -13.41
N VAL A 58 1.07 0.79 -12.32
CA VAL A 58 0.80 1.29 -10.97
C VAL A 58 1.99 0.96 -10.08
N TRP A 59 2.40 1.93 -9.25
CA TRP A 59 3.45 1.71 -8.27
C TRP A 59 2.90 0.95 -7.09
N PHE A 60 3.55 -0.18 -6.79
CA PHE A 60 3.18 -1.06 -5.68
C PHE A 60 4.35 -1.16 -4.71
N ALA A 61 4.03 -1.54 -3.50
CA ALA A 61 5.02 -1.88 -2.50
C ALA A 61 4.75 -3.25 -1.94
N LYS A 62 5.82 -3.96 -1.66
CA LYS A 62 5.76 -5.18 -0.88
C LYS A 62 6.10 -4.81 0.55
N VAL A 63 5.21 -5.12 1.48
CA VAL A 63 5.31 -4.70 2.87
C VAL A 63 5.31 -5.92 3.77
N PHE A 64 6.25 -5.97 4.69
CA PHE A 64 6.33 -7.03 5.67
C PHE A 64 5.65 -6.58 6.95
N GLU A 65 4.66 -7.35 7.38
CA GLU A 65 3.92 -7.09 8.61
C GLU A 65 4.42 -8.03 9.70
N ALA A 66 5.17 -7.49 10.65
CA ALA A 66 5.91 -8.30 11.61
C ALA A 66 5.03 -9.09 12.58
N THR A 67 3.86 -8.56 12.89
CA THR A 67 2.97 -9.22 13.85
C THR A 67 2.52 -10.59 13.35
N SER A 68 2.19 -10.69 12.07
CA SER A 68 1.77 -11.95 11.47
C SER A 68 2.88 -12.65 10.72
N GLY A 69 3.97 -11.95 10.42
CA GLY A 69 5.05 -12.48 9.60
C GLY A 69 4.69 -12.61 8.14
N GLN A 70 3.66 -11.89 7.70
CA GLN A 70 3.19 -11.99 6.32
C GLN A 70 3.59 -10.80 5.49
N PHE A 71 3.64 -11.02 4.18
CA PHE A 71 3.91 -9.97 3.21
C PHE A 71 2.61 -9.57 2.52
N TYR A 72 2.49 -8.27 2.27
CA TYR A 72 1.34 -7.73 1.54
C TYR A 72 1.85 -6.93 0.36
N ASN A 73 1.15 -7.06 -0.77
CA ASN A 73 1.44 -6.25 -1.94
C ASN A 73 0.28 -5.27 -2.14
N MET A 74 0.59 -3.99 -2.17
CA MET A 74 -0.46 -2.99 -2.28
C MET A 74 0.05 -1.76 -2.99
N SER A 75 -0.88 -0.99 -3.54
CA SER A 75 -0.55 0.26 -4.19
C SER A 75 0.02 1.24 -3.18
N LEU A 76 1.01 2.03 -3.59
CA LEU A 76 1.57 3.07 -2.73
C LEU A 76 0.51 4.05 -2.25
N MET A 77 -0.56 4.23 -3.03
CA MET A 77 -1.62 5.15 -2.66
C MET A 77 -2.41 4.72 -1.44
N THR A 78 -2.33 3.44 -1.06
CA THR A 78 -3.03 2.94 0.12
C THR A 78 -2.20 3.04 1.38
N LEU A 79 -0.94 3.42 1.26
CA LEU A 79 -0.01 3.47 2.38
C LEU A 79 0.15 4.89 2.90
N SER A 80 0.44 4.99 4.19
CA SER A 80 0.84 6.24 4.81
C SER A 80 2.12 6.01 5.59
N LEU A 81 3.00 6.99 5.58
CA LEU A 81 4.21 6.90 6.40
C LEU A 81 3.82 6.96 7.87
N LEU A 82 4.43 6.09 8.65
CA LEU A 82 4.25 6.11 10.10
C LEU A 82 5.22 7.14 10.67
N LYS A 83 4.66 8.19 11.24
CA LYS A 83 5.46 9.27 11.83
C LYS A 83 5.39 9.18 13.33
N ASP A 84 6.52 9.42 13.94
CA ASP A 84 6.62 9.48 15.40
C ASP A 84 6.01 10.76 15.95
#